data_58c4d96780187c8fe42bcb0b676cb55c
#
_entry.id   58c4d96780187c8fe42bcb0b676cb55c
#
_cell.length_a   1.000
_cell.length_b   1.000
_cell.length_c   1.000
_cell.angle_alpha   90.00
_cell.angle_beta   90.00
_cell.angle_gamma   90.00
#
_symmetry.space_group_name_H-M   'P 1'
#
loop_
_entity.id
_entity.type
_entity.pdbx_description
1 polymer ?
#
loop_
_entity_poly.entity_id
_entity_poly.type
_entity_poly.pdbx_seq_one_letter_code
_entity_poly.pdbx_strand_id
1 'polypeptide(L)'
;FSLAGNRLSLYGQDGSLKVYDADTGALLTDVNAGTIGDDQRVTLDCEEDGFVWMELRDADSYEIAAIRVYGPEGLVSDLSSLNETYNYLGYLTTDANGRPLYYGTRSVPGSSYATGCDVLDETGNVVMQGLGSCYSYYDNSLNALPDHVFVARRGFYYGWMDTDGNWLYCQSIFSSVNADDELGY
;
A
#
# COMPACT_ATOMS: atom_id res chain seq x y z
N PHE A 1 15.70 7.05 5.27
CA PHE A 1 15.82 5.59 5.10
C PHE A 1 14.56 4.91 5.61
N SER A 2 14.27 3.73 5.06
CA SER A 2 13.22 2.83 5.57
C SER A 2 13.77 1.40 5.67
N LEU A 3 13.25 0.62 6.59
CA LEU A 3 13.58 -0.79 6.78
C LEU A 3 12.28 -1.57 6.89
N ALA A 4 12.08 -2.56 6.01
CA ALA A 4 10.98 -3.50 6.05
C ALA A 4 11.50 -4.93 5.82
N GLY A 5 11.17 -5.84 6.73
CA GLY A 5 11.75 -7.17 6.72
C GLY A 5 13.28 -7.11 6.71
N ASN A 6 13.91 -7.68 5.68
CA ASN A 6 15.35 -7.62 5.46
C ASN A 6 15.77 -6.59 4.38
N ARG A 7 14.91 -5.64 4.02
CA ARG A 7 15.16 -4.61 3.00
C ARG A 7 15.44 -3.28 3.65
N LEU A 8 16.60 -2.69 3.37
CA LEU A 8 16.98 -1.35 3.80
C LEU A 8 17.04 -0.42 2.58
N SER A 9 16.13 0.57 2.53
CA SER A 9 16.16 1.61 1.50
C SER A 9 16.82 2.89 2.02
N LEU A 10 17.69 3.45 1.20
CA LEU A 10 18.40 4.71 1.46
C LEU A 10 18.17 5.67 0.30
N TYR A 11 17.87 6.92 0.62
CA TYR A 11 17.80 7.99 -0.35
C TYR A 11 18.88 9.03 -0.05
N GLY A 12 19.68 9.35 -1.08
CA GLY A 12 20.76 10.34 -1.00
C GLY A 12 20.32 11.72 -1.51
N GLN A 13 20.97 12.77 -1.02
CA GLN A 13 20.73 14.15 -1.49
C GLN A 13 21.05 14.33 -2.98
N ASP A 14 21.88 13.46 -3.54
CA ASP A 14 22.21 13.40 -4.97
C ASP A 14 21.11 12.75 -5.83
N GLY A 15 20.00 12.35 -5.21
CA GLY A 15 18.88 11.67 -5.87
C GLY A 15 19.06 10.16 -6.00
N SER A 16 20.13 9.59 -5.47
CA SER A 16 20.32 8.14 -5.48
C SER A 16 19.35 7.45 -4.52
N LEU A 17 18.62 6.46 -5.01
CA LEU A 17 17.79 5.55 -4.22
C LEU A 17 18.43 4.16 -4.28
N LYS A 18 18.84 3.64 -3.12
CA LYS A 18 19.50 2.35 -2.99
C LYS A 18 18.74 1.45 -2.04
N VAL A 19 18.57 0.19 -2.43
CA VAL A 19 17.99 -0.85 -1.56
C VAL A 19 19.04 -1.91 -1.33
N TYR A 20 19.21 -2.28 -0.08
CA TYR A 20 20.14 -3.31 0.36
C TYR A 20 19.38 -4.46 1.03
N ASP A 21 19.90 -5.65 0.85
CA ASP A 21 19.60 -6.76 1.76
C ASP A 21 20.28 -6.48 3.09
N ALA A 22 19.51 -6.33 4.17
CA ALA A 22 20.03 -5.93 5.47
C ALA A 22 20.83 -7.03 6.18
N ASP A 23 20.60 -8.30 5.83
CA ASP A 23 21.28 -9.45 6.41
C ASP A 23 22.66 -9.66 5.78
N THR A 24 22.75 -9.49 4.47
CA THR A 24 23.99 -9.75 3.69
C THR A 24 24.76 -8.50 3.31
N GLY A 25 24.11 -7.32 3.35
CA GLY A 25 24.66 -6.07 2.84
C GLY A 25 24.71 -6.00 1.31
N ALA A 26 24.11 -6.94 0.60
CA ALA A 26 24.09 -6.93 -0.86
C ALA A 26 23.24 -5.77 -1.40
N LEU A 27 23.77 -5.04 -2.37
CA LEU A 27 23.02 -4.01 -3.09
C LEU A 27 22.05 -4.69 -4.06
N LEU A 28 20.74 -4.41 -3.88
CA LEU A 28 19.65 -5.01 -4.66
C LEU A 28 19.13 -4.06 -5.73
N THR A 29 19.11 -2.75 -5.42
CA THR A 29 18.62 -1.71 -6.32
C THR A 29 19.50 -0.48 -6.20
N ASP A 30 19.83 0.14 -7.34
CA ASP A 30 20.55 1.41 -7.42
C ASP A 30 19.96 2.22 -8.57
N VAL A 31 19.08 3.15 -8.26
CA VAL A 31 18.35 3.95 -9.26
C VAL A 31 18.45 5.43 -8.93
N ASN A 32 18.29 6.27 -9.94
CA ASN A 32 18.19 7.71 -9.76
C ASN A 32 16.72 8.10 -9.63
N ALA A 33 16.31 8.47 -8.42
CA ALA A 33 14.95 8.92 -8.13
C ALA A 33 14.77 10.45 -8.27
N GLY A 34 15.82 11.15 -8.69
CA GLY A 34 15.86 12.61 -8.82
C GLY A 34 16.19 13.30 -7.50
N THR A 35 16.75 14.48 -7.58
CA THR A 35 17.04 15.33 -6.40
C THR A 35 15.74 15.99 -5.92
N ILE A 36 15.68 16.25 -4.62
CA ILE A 36 14.59 17.03 -4.00
C ILE A 36 15.05 18.45 -3.73
N GLY A 37 14.09 19.39 -3.75
CA GLY A 37 14.32 20.76 -3.34
C GLY A 37 14.48 20.89 -1.82
N ASP A 38 15.08 22.01 -1.37
CA ASP A 38 15.21 22.31 0.05
C ASP A 38 13.84 22.51 0.74
N ASP A 39 12.80 22.78 -0.04
CA ASP A 39 11.41 22.95 0.36
C ASP A 39 10.61 21.64 0.39
N GLN A 40 11.28 20.51 0.19
CA GLN A 40 10.63 19.20 0.13
C GLN A 40 11.22 18.23 1.18
N ARG A 41 10.39 17.31 1.60
CA ARG A 41 10.74 16.17 2.45
C ARG A 41 10.40 14.87 1.73
N VAL A 42 11.22 13.85 1.99
CA VAL A 42 11.01 12.50 1.48
C VAL A 42 10.61 11.57 2.61
N THR A 43 9.54 10.83 2.40
CA THR A 43 9.21 9.63 3.18
C THR A 43 9.42 8.42 2.29
N LEU A 44 10.04 7.38 2.81
CA LEU A 44 10.25 6.11 2.13
C LEU A 44 9.60 5.00 2.94
N ASP A 45 8.89 4.12 2.25
CA ASP A 45 8.49 2.81 2.75
C ASP A 45 9.01 1.74 1.80
N CYS A 46 9.73 0.77 2.34
CA CYS A 46 10.26 -0.36 1.59
C CYS A 46 9.34 -1.56 1.82
N GLU A 47 8.92 -2.18 0.73
CA GLU A 47 8.08 -3.37 0.79
C GLU A 47 8.91 -4.65 0.75
N GLU A 48 8.40 -5.75 1.29
CA GLU A 48 9.13 -7.03 1.36
C GLU A 48 9.46 -7.62 -0.01
N ASP A 49 8.63 -7.35 -1.01
CA ASP A 49 8.83 -7.74 -2.42
C ASP A 49 9.83 -6.86 -3.17
N GLY A 50 10.42 -5.85 -2.49
CA GLY A 50 11.51 -5.02 -3.00
C GLY A 50 11.07 -3.74 -3.70
N PHE A 51 9.78 -3.43 -3.73
CA PHE A 51 9.33 -2.12 -4.14
C PHE A 51 9.60 -1.08 -3.07
N VAL A 52 9.81 0.17 -3.49
CA VAL A 52 9.99 1.31 -2.61
C VAL A 52 8.92 2.35 -2.92
N TRP A 53 8.05 2.59 -1.97
CA TRP A 53 7.10 3.68 -1.97
C TRP A 53 7.80 4.96 -1.52
N MET A 54 7.74 5.99 -2.32
CA MET A 54 8.37 7.28 -2.06
C MET A 54 7.34 8.40 -2.11
N GLU A 55 7.15 9.10 -1.01
CA GLU A 55 6.36 10.31 -0.96
C GLU A 55 7.26 11.55 -0.89
N LEU A 56 7.00 12.49 -1.76
CA LEU A 56 7.54 13.83 -1.68
C LEU A 56 6.47 14.73 -1.04
N ARG A 57 6.84 15.40 0.03
CA ARG A 57 5.95 16.31 0.76
C ARG A 57 6.56 17.71 0.77
N ASP A 58 5.71 18.72 0.70
CA ASP A 58 6.12 20.08 1.01
C ASP A 58 6.62 20.15 2.46
N ALA A 59 7.72 20.87 2.70
CA ALA A 59 8.37 20.90 4.00
C ALA A 59 7.59 21.69 5.05
N ASP A 60 6.80 22.65 4.64
CA ASP A 60 6.04 23.56 5.50
C ASP A 60 4.58 23.10 5.71
N SER A 61 3.87 22.79 4.61
CA SER A 61 2.47 22.38 4.66
C SER A 61 2.26 20.89 4.92
N TYR A 62 3.30 20.06 4.69
CA TYR A 62 3.23 18.60 4.72
C TYR A 62 2.30 17.98 3.67
N GLU A 63 1.81 18.78 2.73
CA GLU A 63 1.01 18.27 1.61
C GLU A 63 1.84 17.37 0.72
N ILE A 64 1.21 16.29 0.23
CA ILE A 64 1.88 15.35 -0.69
C ILE A 64 1.98 16.00 -2.07
N ALA A 65 3.19 16.31 -2.49
CA ALA A 65 3.50 16.85 -3.81
C ALA A 65 3.62 15.75 -4.88
N ALA A 66 4.15 14.59 -4.52
CA ALA A 66 4.27 13.46 -5.43
C ALA A 66 4.29 12.12 -4.68
N ILE A 67 3.80 11.07 -5.36
CA ILE A 67 3.92 9.68 -4.94
C ILE A 67 4.53 8.88 -6.09
N ARG A 68 5.65 8.22 -5.83
CA ARG A 68 6.37 7.40 -6.81
C ARG A 68 6.72 6.05 -6.22
N VAL A 69 6.65 5.02 -7.05
CA VAL A 69 7.05 3.67 -6.67
C VAL A 69 8.20 3.21 -7.54
N TYR A 70 9.26 2.77 -6.91
CA TYR A 70 10.46 2.28 -7.56
C TYR A 70 10.60 0.77 -7.35
N GLY A 71 10.96 0.07 -8.41
CA GLY A 71 11.38 -1.32 -8.39
C GLY A 71 12.88 -1.44 -8.65
N PRO A 72 13.39 -2.68 -8.80
CA PRO A 72 14.82 -2.93 -9.03
C PRO A 72 15.40 -2.23 -10.27
N GLU A 73 14.60 -2.01 -11.29
CA GLU A 73 15.03 -1.43 -12.58
C GLU A 73 14.72 0.07 -12.71
N GLY A 74 14.07 0.70 -11.70
CA GLY A 74 13.76 2.12 -11.73
C GLY A 74 12.32 2.45 -11.37
N LEU A 75 11.85 3.59 -11.87
CA LEU A 75 10.48 4.06 -11.65
C LEU A 75 9.47 3.10 -12.29
N VAL A 76 8.59 2.56 -11.47
CA VAL A 76 7.49 1.68 -11.90
C VAL A 76 6.20 2.47 -12.04
N SER A 77 5.88 3.33 -11.07
CA SER A 77 4.63 4.08 -11.04
C SER A 77 4.85 5.51 -10.60
N ASP A 78 4.14 6.45 -11.23
CA ASP A 78 3.94 7.80 -10.74
C ASP A 78 2.45 8.02 -10.50
N LEU A 79 2.07 8.02 -9.22
CA LEU A 79 0.69 8.12 -8.75
C LEU A 79 0.33 9.54 -8.30
N SER A 80 1.18 10.53 -8.58
CA SER A 80 1.05 11.90 -8.07
C SER A 80 -0.29 12.55 -8.44
N SER A 81 -0.80 12.27 -9.64
CA SER A 81 -2.09 12.83 -10.10
C SER A 81 -3.32 12.25 -9.37
N LEU A 82 -3.16 11.15 -8.64
CA LEU A 82 -4.26 10.50 -7.94
C LEU A 82 -4.55 11.12 -6.57
N ASN A 83 -3.66 11.98 -6.06
CA ASN A 83 -3.86 12.70 -4.80
C ASN A 83 -5.13 13.57 -4.78
N GLU A 84 -5.61 14.03 -5.95
CA GLU A 84 -6.85 14.78 -6.05
C GLU A 84 -8.10 13.88 -5.99
N THR A 85 -7.94 12.59 -6.29
CA THR A 85 -9.04 11.62 -6.36
C THR A 85 -9.20 10.84 -5.05
N TYR A 86 -8.09 10.53 -4.41
CA TYR A 86 -8.06 9.70 -3.21
C TYR A 86 -7.53 10.49 -2.01
N ASN A 87 -8.18 10.30 -0.86
CA ASN A 87 -7.75 10.88 0.40
C ASN A 87 -6.47 10.21 0.94
N TYR A 88 -6.26 8.97 0.55
CA TYR A 88 -5.09 8.19 0.91
C TYR A 88 -4.80 7.17 -0.19
N LEU A 89 -3.52 7.00 -0.50
CA LEU A 89 -2.99 5.99 -1.38
C LEU A 89 -1.95 5.16 -0.61
N GLY A 90 -1.87 3.88 -0.90
CA GLY A 90 -0.88 3.01 -0.29
C GLY A 90 -0.58 1.79 -1.14
N TYR A 91 0.55 1.17 -0.87
CA TYR A 91 0.91 -0.11 -1.45
C TYR A 91 0.01 -1.22 -0.89
N LEU A 92 -0.40 -2.16 -1.72
CA LEU A 92 -1.30 -3.25 -1.32
C LEU A 92 -0.61 -4.61 -1.36
N THR A 93 -0.16 -5.02 -2.52
CA THR A 93 0.50 -6.32 -2.80
C THR A 93 0.98 -6.34 -4.25
N THR A 94 1.42 -7.48 -4.76
CA THR A 94 1.65 -7.71 -6.19
C THR A 94 0.56 -8.57 -6.82
N ASP A 95 0.34 -8.41 -8.13
CA ASP A 95 -0.49 -9.34 -8.92
C ASP A 95 0.27 -10.64 -9.24
N ALA A 96 -0.40 -11.60 -9.88
CA ALA A 96 0.18 -12.89 -10.25
C ALA A 96 1.38 -12.79 -11.22
N ASN A 97 1.63 -11.63 -11.81
CA ASN A 97 2.79 -11.36 -12.67
C ASN A 97 3.91 -10.59 -11.93
N GLY A 98 3.76 -10.37 -10.62
CA GLY A 98 4.71 -9.61 -9.80
C GLY A 98 4.63 -8.09 -10.01
N ARG A 99 3.53 -7.55 -10.60
CA ARG A 99 3.33 -6.11 -10.76
C ARG A 99 2.66 -5.54 -9.51
N PRO A 100 3.09 -4.37 -9.05
CA PRO A 100 2.54 -3.77 -7.84
C PRO A 100 1.07 -3.36 -8.02
N LEU A 101 0.29 -3.62 -6.99
CA LEU A 101 -1.06 -3.12 -6.83
C LEU A 101 -1.12 -2.14 -5.66
N TYR A 102 -1.94 -1.14 -5.81
CA TYR A 102 -2.12 -0.08 -4.81
C TYR A 102 -3.57 -0.04 -4.35
N TYR A 103 -3.81 0.62 -3.24
CA TYR A 103 -5.16 0.94 -2.83
C TYR A 103 -5.34 2.44 -2.64
N GLY A 104 -6.50 2.93 -3.06
CA GLY A 104 -6.91 4.31 -2.86
C GLY A 104 -8.20 4.37 -2.05
N THR A 105 -8.21 5.20 -1.00
CA THR A 105 -9.40 5.42 -0.20
C THR A 105 -9.99 6.80 -0.48
N ARG A 106 -11.32 6.86 -0.51
CA ARG A 106 -12.06 8.10 -0.71
C ARG A 106 -13.28 8.15 0.20
N SER A 107 -13.69 9.35 0.57
CA SER A 107 -14.94 9.55 1.29
C SER A 107 -16.13 9.16 0.41
N VAL A 108 -17.08 8.44 0.99
CA VAL A 108 -18.34 8.15 0.31
C VAL A 108 -19.25 9.39 0.42
N PRO A 109 -19.75 9.94 -0.70
CA PRO A 109 -20.63 11.10 -0.68
C PRO A 109 -21.83 10.90 0.26
N GLY A 110 -22.09 11.88 1.10
CA GLY A 110 -23.19 11.84 2.07
C GLY A 110 -22.95 11.06 3.36
N SER A 111 -21.74 10.52 3.55
CA SER A 111 -21.34 9.85 4.79
C SER A 111 -20.07 10.47 5.37
N SER A 112 -20.11 10.83 6.63
CA SER A 112 -18.93 11.33 7.35
C SER A 112 -17.98 10.20 7.81
N TYR A 113 -18.42 8.95 7.72
CA TYR A 113 -17.70 7.79 8.30
C TYR A 113 -17.47 6.65 7.30
N ALA A 114 -18.19 6.61 6.19
CA ALA A 114 -17.99 5.57 5.19
C ALA A 114 -16.87 5.97 4.23
N THR A 115 -15.92 5.09 4.08
CA THR A 115 -14.88 5.19 3.05
C THR A 115 -15.12 4.15 1.99
N GLY A 116 -14.85 4.50 0.72
CA GLY A 116 -14.71 3.53 -0.35
C GLY A 116 -13.24 3.24 -0.57
N CYS A 117 -12.94 2.04 -1.02
CA CYS A 117 -11.59 1.61 -1.38
C CYS A 117 -11.61 1.03 -2.79
N ASP A 118 -10.69 1.48 -3.62
CA ASP A 118 -10.42 0.93 -4.95
C ASP A 118 -9.03 0.31 -4.96
N VAL A 119 -8.86 -0.78 -5.73
CA VAL A 119 -7.55 -1.35 -6.04
C VAL A 119 -7.11 -0.83 -7.40
N LEU A 120 -5.87 -0.42 -7.49
CA LEU A 120 -5.28 0.25 -8.64
C LEU A 120 -4.10 -0.57 -9.15
N ASP A 121 -3.89 -0.59 -10.48
CA ASP A 121 -2.70 -1.18 -11.10
C ASP A 121 -1.49 -0.22 -11.07
N GLU A 122 -0.37 -0.66 -11.65
CA GLU A 122 0.88 0.10 -11.73
C GLU A 122 0.76 1.41 -12.51
N THR A 123 -0.29 1.57 -13.32
CA THR A 123 -0.56 2.81 -14.08
C THR A 123 -1.57 3.72 -13.39
N GLY A 124 -2.11 3.27 -12.23
CA GLY A 124 -3.14 4.00 -11.48
C GLY A 124 -4.57 3.76 -11.98
N ASN A 125 -4.79 2.81 -12.89
CA ASN A 125 -6.14 2.45 -13.30
C ASN A 125 -6.82 1.58 -12.25
N VAL A 126 -8.12 1.78 -12.07
CA VAL A 126 -8.93 0.97 -11.16
C VAL A 126 -9.13 -0.43 -11.74
N VAL A 127 -8.59 -1.44 -11.06
CA VAL A 127 -8.77 -2.86 -11.40
C VAL A 127 -9.84 -3.54 -10.53
N MET A 128 -10.11 -3.02 -9.34
CA MET A 128 -11.19 -3.50 -8.48
C MET A 128 -11.79 -2.32 -7.70
N GLN A 129 -13.13 -2.28 -7.61
CA GLN A 129 -13.85 -1.21 -6.93
C GLN A 129 -14.96 -1.74 -6.02
N GLY A 130 -15.53 -0.85 -5.23
CA GLY A 130 -16.67 -1.18 -4.38
C GLY A 130 -16.31 -1.92 -3.11
N LEU A 131 -15.05 -1.84 -2.69
CA LEU A 131 -14.62 -2.28 -1.37
C LEU A 131 -14.94 -1.19 -0.34
N GLY A 132 -15.32 -1.59 0.86
CA GLY A 132 -15.47 -0.68 2.00
C GLY A 132 -14.14 -0.35 2.65
N SER A 133 -13.17 -1.25 2.54
CA SER A 133 -11.76 -1.06 2.91
C SER A 133 -10.91 -2.14 2.26
N CYS A 134 -9.65 -1.83 2.03
CA CYS A 134 -8.62 -2.79 1.65
C CYS A 134 -7.27 -2.34 2.20
N TYR A 135 -6.42 -3.26 2.57
CA TYR A 135 -5.07 -2.99 3.07
C TYR A 135 -4.22 -4.27 3.04
N SER A 136 -2.91 -4.08 2.90
CA SER A 136 -1.95 -5.13 3.20
C SER A 136 -1.95 -5.37 4.70
N TYR A 137 -2.10 -6.60 5.14
CA TYR A 137 -2.04 -6.92 6.56
C TYR A 137 -0.59 -7.16 6.97
N TYR A 138 -0.08 -6.24 7.78
CA TYR A 138 1.10 -6.48 8.61
C TYR A 138 0.60 -6.84 10.01
N ASP A 139 0.52 -8.11 10.29
CA ASP A 139 0.47 -8.54 11.69
C ASP A 139 1.92 -8.57 12.21
N ASN A 140 2.21 -7.69 13.16
CA ASN A 140 3.47 -7.67 13.91
C ASN A 140 3.77 -9.02 14.61
N SER A 141 2.90 -10.00 14.47
CA SER A 141 2.94 -11.26 15.19
C SER A 141 3.17 -12.49 14.33
N LEU A 142 3.74 -12.44 13.11
CA LEU A 142 4.35 -13.65 12.56
C LEU A 142 4.02 -14.09 11.12
N ASN A 143 3.03 -13.57 10.44
CA ASN A 143 2.78 -14.07 9.08
C ASN A 143 2.34 -12.93 8.16
N ALA A 144 3.23 -12.53 7.26
CA ALA A 144 2.82 -11.82 6.06
C ALA A 144 1.72 -12.64 5.36
N LEU A 145 0.70 -11.96 4.84
CA LEU A 145 -0.23 -12.65 3.93
C LEU A 145 0.57 -13.21 2.76
N PRO A 146 0.17 -14.35 2.19
CA PRO A 146 0.76 -14.82 0.95
C PRO A 146 0.73 -13.71 -0.11
N ASP A 147 1.73 -13.71 -1.00
CA ASP A 147 1.73 -12.85 -2.18
C ASP A 147 0.37 -12.95 -2.89
N HIS A 148 -0.08 -11.84 -3.46
CA HIS A 148 -1.34 -11.75 -4.19
C HIS A 148 -2.61 -11.86 -3.32
N VAL A 149 -2.48 -11.68 -1.99
CA VAL A 149 -3.59 -11.71 -1.05
C VAL A 149 -3.59 -10.43 -0.21
N PHE A 150 -4.76 -9.89 0.04
CA PHE A 150 -4.94 -8.72 0.89
C PHE A 150 -6.19 -8.84 1.75
N VAL A 151 -6.30 -8.03 2.78
CA VAL A 151 -7.51 -7.93 3.58
C VAL A 151 -8.47 -6.97 2.92
N ALA A 152 -9.72 -7.39 2.77
CA ALA A 152 -10.77 -6.58 2.18
C ALA A 152 -12.06 -6.64 3.00
N ARG A 153 -12.87 -5.57 2.87
CA ARG A 153 -14.27 -5.55 3.26
C ARG A 153 -15.14 -5.22 2.05
N ARG A 154 -16.16 -6.06 1.80
CA ARG A 154 -17.17 -5.79 0.78
C ARG A 154 -18.56 -6.00 1.37
N GLY A 155 -19.31 -4.91 1.55
CA GLY A 155 -20.58 -4.95 2.26
C GLY A 155 -20.40 -5.39 3.72
N PHE A 156 -21.09 -6.48 4.08
CA PHE A 156 -21.04 -7.06 5.43
C PHE A 156 -20.02 -8.19 5.60
N TYR A 157 -19.22 -8.46 4.58
CA TYR A 157 -18.18 -9.48 4.62
C TYR A 157 -16.82 -8.84 4.73
N TYR A 158 -15.96 -9.46 5.51
CA TYR A 158 -14.57 -9.08 5.59
C TYR A 158 -13.68 -10.33 5.68
N GLY A 159 -12.45 -10.23 5.19
CA GLY A 159 -11.50 -11.35 5.20
C GLY A 159 -10.41 -11.21 4.16
N TRP A 160 -9.91 -12.33 3.70
CA TRP A 160 -8.82 -12.41 2.73
C TRP A 160 -9.36 -12.54 1.32
N MET A 161 -8.85 -11.72 0.44
CA MET A 161 -9.23 -11.67 -0.96
C MET A 161 -7.98 -11.78 -1.82
N ASP A 162 -8.08 -12.51 -2.93
CA ASP A 162 -7.04 -12.54 -3.94
C ASP A 162 -7.12 -11.31 -4.87
N THR A 163 -6.10 -11.14 -5.70
CA THR A 163 -6.03 -10.02 -6.65
C THR A 163 -7.03 -10.12 -7.81
N ASP A 164 -7.68 -11.26 -7.98
CA ASP A 164 -8.79 -11.46 -8.92
C ASP A 164 -10.17 -11.10 -8.31
N GLY A 165 -10.18 -10.77 -7.00
CA GLY A 165 -11.39 -10.38 -6.26
C GLY A 165 -12.19 -11.53 -5.69
N ASN A 166 -11.61 -12.72 -5.61
CA ASN A 166 -12.23 -13.88 -4.99
C ASN A 166 -11.93 -13.93 -3.50
N TRP A 167 -12.92 -14.29 -2.70
CA TRP A 167 -12.72 -14.57 -1.30
C TRP A 167 -11.97 -15.89 -1.10
N LEU A 168 -10.81 -15.84 -0.48
CA LEU A 168 -10.11 -17.03 0.02
C LEU A 168 -10.62 -17.45 1.40
N TYR A 169 -10.95 -16.45 2.21
CA TYR A 169 -11.62 -16.61 3.49
C TYR A 169 -12.42 -15.34 3.76
N CYS A 170 -13.68 -15.49 4.20
CA CYS A 170 -14.45 -14.34 4.66
C CYS A 170 -15.41 -14.75 5.78
N GLN A 171 -15.73 -13.77 6.61
CA GLN A 171 -16.76 -13.88 7.63
C GLN A 171 -17.68 -12.68 7.58
N SER A 172 -18.95 -12.90 8.01
CA SER A 172 -19.89 -11.79 8.17
C SER A 172 -19.58 -11.03 9.45
N ILE A 173 -19.63 -9.70 9.39
CA ILE A 173 -19.50 -8.87 10.59
C ILE A 173 -20.62 -9.10 11.61
N PHE A 174 -21.73 -9.73 11.21
CA PHE A 174 -22.85 -10.09 12.09
C PHE A 174 -22.71 -11.48 12.73
N SER A 175 -21.76 -12.30 12.27
CA SER A 175 -21.59 -13.64 12.87
C SER A 175 -21.04 -13.61 14.29
N SER A 176 -20.41 -12.51 14.69
CA SER A 176 -19.94 -12.30 16.06
C SER A 176 -21.03 -11.79 17.04
N VAL A 177 -22.10 -11.25 16.51
CA VAL A 177 -23.20 -10.70 17.35
C VAL A 177 -24.18 -11.81 17.77
N ASN A 178 -24.34 -12.83 16.93
CA ASN A 178 -25.28 -13.93 17.23
C ASN A 178 -24.68 -15.02 18.13
N ALA A 179 -23.38 -15.06 18.32
CA ALA A 179 -22.76 -16.06 19.20
C ALA A 179 -22.90 -15.71 20.69
N ASP A 180 -23.00 -14.43 21.02
CA ASP A 180 -23.17 -13.96 22.39
C ASP A 180 -24.64 -13.92 22.82
N ASP A 181 -25.60 -13.83 21.87
CA ASP A 181 -27.03 -13.84 22.16
C ASP A 181 -27.60 -15.24 22.44
N GLU A 182 -26.91 -16.32 22.05
CA GLU A 182 -27.30 -17.70 22.38
C GLU A 182 -26.79 -18.18 23.74
N LEU A 183 -25.94 -17.41 24.42
CA LEU A 183 -25.46 -17.66 25.78
C LEU A 183 -26.19 -16.77 26.81
N GLY A 184 -27.42 -16.46 26.54
CA GLY A 184 -28.31 -15.82 27.52
C GLY A 184 -28.52 -16.72 28.73
N TYR A 185 -27.72 -16.53 29.75
CA TYR A 185 -28.00 -16.84 31.16
C TYR A 185 -27.51 -15.70 32.04
#